data_1c5674399239d7e7357f3690f7518922
#
_entry.id   1c5674399239d7e7357f3690f7518922
#
_cell.length_a   1.000
_cell.length_b   1.000
_cell.length_c   1.000
_cell.angle_alpha   90.00
_cell.angle_beta   90.00
_cell.angle_gamma   90.00
#
_symmetry.space_group_name_H-M   'P 1'
#
loop_
_entity.id
_entity.type
_entity.pdbx_description
1 polymer ?
#
loop_
_entity_poly.entity_id
_entity_poly.type
_entity_poly.pdbx_seq_one_letter_code
_entity_poly.pdbx_strand_id
1 'polypeptide(L)'
;SGTIPIEAALIATNRAPGLNRVFACSDWPQIEDSIWEHAWQEAKDLMRPAPEELLIGTDVDPVVLGMARFHANKAGVGELVHFQQRPFHELRSQKKYGCVVTNPPYGERMGEEAEVERIYASMAGVFNRLETWSFFVLTPFEKFEKTVRRQSTRRRKLYNAKIACTLHQILGPRPPKRSAVQASPDEADQ
;
A
#
# COMPACT_ATOMS: atom_id res chain seq x y z
N SER A 1 2.27 -7.39 -9.44
CA SER A 1 3.32 -6.43 -9.79
C SER A 1 3.97 -5.74 -8.58
N GLY A 2 3.33 -5.77 -7.41
CA GLY A 2 3.84 -5.17 -6.17
C GLY A 2 3.74 -3.64 -6.08
N THR A 3 3.05 -2.98 -7.00
CA THR A 3 2.99 -1.50 -7.06
C THR A 3 2.52 -0.88 -5.75
N ILE A 4 1.40 -1.34 -5.19
CA ILE A 4 0.83 -0.75 -3.96
C ILE A 4 1.79 -0.79 -2.77
N PRO A 5 2.37 -1.95 -2.37
CA PRO A 5 3.28 -1.98 -1.24
C PRO A 5 4.62 -1.28 -1.52
N ILE A 6 5.09 -1.25 -2.77
CA ILE A 6 6.30 -0.50 -3.14
C ILE A 6 6.07 1.01 -2.96
N GLU A 7 4.98 1.55 -3.51
CA GLU A 7 4.63 2.96 -3.34
C GLU A 7 4.42 3.33 -1.86
N ALA A 8 3.77 2.43 -1.09
CA ALA A 8 3.63 2.63 0.35
C ALA A 8 4.99 2.72 1.07
N ALA A 9 5.97 1.88 0.67
CA ALA A 9 7.33 1.93 1.22
C ALA A 9 8.08 3.21 0.85
N LEU A 10 7.95 3.67 -0.40
CA LEU A 10 8.53 4.94 -0.86
C LEU A 10 7.94 6.12 -0.08
N ILE A 11 6.63 6.16 0.12
CA ILE A 11 5.95 7.19 0.91
C ILE A 11 6.38 7.14 2.38
N ALA A 12 6.45 5.96 2.99
CA ALA A 12 6.84 5.79 4.39
C ALA A 12 8.25 6.30 4.67
N THR A 13 9.18 6.10 3.72
CA THR A 13 10.58 6.55 3.82
C THR A 13 10.82 7.93 3.21
N ASN A 14 9.79 8.60 2.72
CA ASN A 14 9.89 9.85 1.96
C ASN A 14 10.93 9.76 0.82
N ARG A 15 11.01 8.61 0.18
CA ARG A 15 11.95 8.34 -0.90
C ARG A 15 11.34 8.78 -2.23
N ALA A 16 12.02 9.66 -2.94
CA ALA A 16 11.58 10.12 -4.26
C ALA A 16 11.58 8.95 -5.26
N PRO A 17 10.49 8.67 -5.98
CA PRO A 17 10.39 7.54 -6.90
C PRO A 17 11.35 7.64 -8.09
N GLY A 18 11.84 8.84 -8.40
CA GLY A 18 12.82 9.13 -9.44
C GLY A 18 14.28 8.98 -9.04
N LEU A 19 14.60 8.75 -7.75
CA LEU A 19 15.96 8.84 -7.21
C LEU A 19 16.97 7.87 -7.88
N ASN A 20 16.47 6.73 -8.37
CA ASN A 20 17.29 5.71 -9.05
C ASN A 20 17.08 5.71 -10.57
N ARG A 21 16.63 6.82 -11.15
CA ARG A 21 16.38 6.95 -12.59
C ARG A 21 17.20 8.11 -13.17
N VAL A 22 17.62 7.92 -14.41
CA VAL A 22 18.07 9.03 -15.26
C VAL A 22 16.86 9.56 -16.00
N PHE A 23 16.71 10.87 -16.05
CA PHE A 23 15.63 11.53 -16.77
C PHE A 23 16.19 12.07 -18.10
N ALA A 24 15.44 11.93 -19.18
CA ALA A 24 15.86 12.45 -20.49
C ALA A 24 16.10 13.97 -20.47
N CYS A 25 15.43 14.68 -19.59
CA CYS A 25 15.62 16.13 -19.44
C CYS A 25 16.91 16.50 -18.66
N SER A 26 17.61 15.56 -18.03
CA SER A 26 18.90 15.84 -17.41
C SER A 26 19.99 16.20 -18.43
N ASP A 27 19.80 15.78 -19.69
CA ASP A 27 20.74 16.07 -20.77
C ASP A 27 20.37 17.35 -21.56
N TRP A 28 19.36 18.09 -21.11
CA TRP A 28 18.94 19.32 -21.80
C TRP A 28 19.90 20.47 -21.51
N PRO A 29 20.45 21.12 -22.56
CA PRO A 29 21.48 22.16 -22.39
C PRO A 29 20.97 23.42 -21.67
N GLN A 30 19.65 23.56 -21.48
CA GLN A 30 19.03 24.65 -20.72
C GLN A 30 19.04 24.45 -19.21
N ILE A 31 19.39 23.25 -18.73
CA ILE A 31 19.40 22.90 -17.32
C ILE A 31 20.84 22.56 -16.92
N GLU A 32 21.41 23.39 -16.06
CA GLU A 32 22.76 23.17 -15.56
C GLU A 32 22.83 21.89 -14.70
N ASP A 33 23.92 21.13 -14.83
CA ASP A 33 24.14 19.89 -14.07
C ASP A 33 24.03 20.13 -12.56
N SER A 34 24.48 21.28 -12.08
CA SER A 34 24.41 21.68 -10.68
C SER A 34 22.97 21.70 -10.12
N ILE A 35 21.96 22.00 -10.95
CA ILE A 35 20.55 21.98 -10.56
C ILE A 35 20.09 20.55 -10.30
N TRP A 36 20.52 19.62 -11.15
CA TRP A 36 20.21 18.18 -10.96
C TRP A 36 20.91 17.60 -9.73
N GLU A 37 22.19 17.94 -9.54
CA GLU A 37 22.95 17.50 -8.37
C GLU A 37 22.30 17.97 -7.07
N HIS A 38 21.89 19.24 -7.00
CA HIS A 38 21.17 19.79 -5.86
C HIS A 38 19.83 19.09 -5.63
N ALA A 39 19.04 18.89 -6.68
CA ALA A 39 17.74 18.23 -6.55
C ALA A 39 17.86 16.78 -6.08
N TRP A 40 18.84 16.03 -6.55
CA TRP A 40 19.12 14.68 -6.08
C TRP A 40 19.65 14.64 -4.65
N GLN A 41 20.49 15.59 -4.27
CA GLN A 41 21.01 15.69 -2.91
C GLN A 41 19.87 16.02 -1.94
N GLU A 42 19.04 17.02 -2.25
CA GLU A 42 17.84 17.37 -1.47
C GLU A 42 16.92 16.17 -1.31
N ALA A 43 16.64 15.44 -2.39
CA ALA A 43 15.79 14.25 -2.34
C ALA A 43 16.36 13.13 -1.43
N LYS A 44 17.70 12.99 -1.36
CA LYS A 44 18.37 12.05 -0.44
C LYS A 44 18.28 12.53 1.00
N ASP A 45 18.52 13.81 1.25
CA ASP A 45 18.54 14.41 2.59
C ASP A 45 17.14 14.40 3.23
N LEU A 46 16.10 14.46 2.41
CA LEU A 46 14.70 14.37 2.86
C LEU A 46 14.23 12.95 3.17
N MET A 47 15.03 11.93 2.89
CA MET A 47 14.67 10.54 3.20
C MET A 47 14.54 10.34 4.71
N ARG A 48 13.58 9.50 5.10
CA ARG A 48 13.33 9.13 6.49
C ARG A 48 13.82 7.73 6.78
N PRO A 49 14.15 7.43 8.03
CA PRO A 49 14.44 6.06 8.46
C PRO A 49 13.30 5.12 8.10
N ALA A 50 13.63 3.86 7.87
CA ALA A 50 12.65 2.81 7.68
C ALA A 50 11.69 2.73 8.88
N PRO A 51 10.37 2.54 8.66
CA PRO A 51 9.46 2.29 9.75
C PRO A 51 9.82 0.96 10.45
N GLU A 52 9.57 0.88 11.75
CA GLU A 52 9.77 -0.35 12.53
C GLU A 52 8.91 -1.52 12.02
N GLU A 53 7.80 -1.20 11.38
CA GLU A 53 6.83 -2.16 10.89
C GLU A 53 7.00 -2.43 9.40
N LEU A 54 7.18 -3.71 9.04
CA LEU A 54 7.23 -4.14 7.65
C LEU A 54 5.87 -4.01 6.97
N LEU A 55 5.90 -3.59 5.71
CA LEU A 55 4.76 -3.66 4.82
C LEU A 55 4.62 -5.09 4.29
N ILE A 56 3.39 -5.59 4.23
CA ILE A 56 3.12 -6.94 3.74
C ILE A 56 2.41 -6.85 2.39
N GLY A 57 3.01 -7.45 1.37
CA GLY A 57 2.38 -7.68 0.07
C GLY A 57 1.99 -9.14 -0.08
N THR A 58 0.77 -9.42 -0.51
CA THR A 58 0.31 -10.80 -0.73
C THR A 58 -0.27 -10.98 -2.13
N ASP A 59 0.01 -12.12 -2.72
CA ASP A 59 -0.61 -12.58 -3.96
C ASP A 59 -0.69 -14.12 -3.93
N VAL A 60 -1.56 -14.71 -4.73
CA VAL A 60 -1.65 -16.17 -4.90
C VAL A 60 -0.65 -16.69 -5.93
N ASP A 61 -0.22 -15.84 -6.84
CA ASP A 61 0.69 -16.18 -7.94
C ASP A 61 2.16 -15.96 -7.54
N PRO A 62 2.97 -17.04 -7.43
CA PRO A 62 4.38 -16.93 -7.07
C PRO A 62 5.22 -16.19 -8.12
N VAL A 63 4.81 -16.21 -9.40
CA VAL A 63 5.50 -15.49 -10.49
C VAL A 63 5.33 -13.98 -10.31
N VAL A 64 4.10 -13.55 -10.02
CA VAL A 64 3.79 -12.15 -9.72
C VAL A 64 4.57 -11.67 -8.49
N LEU A 65 4.70 -12.51 -7.46
CA LEU A 65 5.50 -12.19 -6.27
C LEU A 65 7.00 -12.10 -6.56
N GLY A 66 7.51 -12.94 -7.47
CA GLY A 66 8.90 -12.86 -7.96
C GLY A 66 9.18 -11.50 -8.62
N MET A 67 8.30 -11.08 -9.52
CA MET A 67 8.38 -9.76 -10.15
C MET A 67 8.24 -8.62 -9.13
N ALA A 68 7.37 -8.76 -8.14
CA ALA A 68 7.18 -7.76 -7.12
C ALA A 68 8.44 -7.55 -6.27
N ARG A 69 9.12 -8.63 -5.88
CA ARG A 69 10.42 -8.57 -5.17
C ARG A 69 11.49 -7.90 -6.01
N PHE A 70 11.57 -8.26 -7.29
CA PHE A 70 12.51 -7.62 -8.22
C PHE A 70 12.28 -6.10 -8.31
N HIS A 71 11.02 -5.67 -8.46
CA HIS A 71 10.69 -4.26 -8.54
C HIS A 71 10.94 -3.51 -7.22
N ALA A 72 10.65 -4.13 -6.07
CA ALA A 72 10.93 -3.56 -4.75
C ALA A 72 12.44 -3.34 -4.53
N ASN A 73 13.27 -4.31 -4.91
CA ASN A 73 14.72 -4.18 -4.87
C ASN A 73 15.22 -3.09 -5.80
N LYS A 74 14.71 -3.03 -7.03
CA LYS A 74 15.05 -1.96 -7.99
C LYS A 74 14.65 -0.57 -7.49
N ALA A 75 13.53 -0.46 -6.78
CA ALA A 75 13.10 0.78 -6.13
C ALA A 75 13.90 1.12 -4.86
N GLY A 76 14.74 0.20 -4.36
CA GLY A 76 15.54 0.36 -3.15
C GLY A 76 14.73 0.26 -1.85
N VAL A 77 13.59 -0.46 -1.88
CA VAL A 77 12.70 -0.67 -0.74
C VAL A 77 12.40 -2.16 -0.47
N GLY A 78 13.24 -3.05 -1.02
CA GLY A 78 13.05 -4.50 -0.90
C GLY A 78 13.00 -5.01 0.53
N GLU A 79 13.83 -4.46 1.42
CA GLU A 79 13.87 -4.81 2.84
C GLU A 79 12.66 -4.33 3.63
N LEU A 80 11.88 -3.39 3.08
CA LEU A 80 10.70 -2.80 3.76
C LEU A 80 9.42 -3.54 3.45
N VAL A 81 9.41 -4.40 2.43
CA VAL A 81 8.21 -5.10 1.98
C VAL A 81 8.41 -6.60 2.07
N HIS A 82 7.63 -7.24 2.92
CA HIS A 82 7.60 -8.70 3.01
C HIS A 82 6.53 -9.27 2.08
N PHE A 83 6.95 -9.95 1.02
CA PHE A 83 6.04 -10.59 0.05
C PHE A 83 5.75 -12.04 0.42
N GLN A 84 4.46 -12.39 0.54
CA GLN A 84 3.99 -13.73 0.91
C GLN A 84 3.03 -14.28 -0.14
N GLN A 85 3.18 -15.56 -0.47
CA GLN A 85 2.15 -16.26 -1.25
C GLN A 85 1.00 -16.62 -0.33
N ARG A 86 -0.10 -15.87 -0.44
CA ARG A 86 -1.26 -16.03 0.42
C ARG A 86 -2.52 -15.51 -0.25
N PRO A 87 -3.62 -16.27 -0.27
CA PRO A 87 -4.91 -15.77 -0.71
C PRO A 87 -5.50 -14.78 0.31
N PHE A 88 -6.28 -13.81 -0.19
CA PHE A 88 -6.85 -12.74 0.63
C PHE A 88 -7.65 -13.25 1.83
N HIS A 89 -8.45 -14.30 1.66
CA HIS A 89 -9.31 -14.83 2.71
C HIS A 89 -8.56 -15.40 3.93
N GLU A 90 -7.28 -15.71 3.77
CA GLU A 90 -6.41 -16.17 4.85
C GLU A 90 -5.72 -15.04 5.62
N LEU A 91 -5.94 -13.78 5.23
CA LEU A 91 -5.33 -12.65 5.91
C LEU A 91 -5.73 -12.62 7.38
N ARG A 92 -4.72 -12.65 8.26
CA ARG A 92 -4.84 -12.59 9.71
C ARG A 92 -3.76 -11.72 10.29
N SER A 93 -4.06 -11.01 11.36
CA SER A 93 -3.08 -10.24 12.12
C SER A 93 -3.51 -10.18 13.59
N GLN A 94 -2.53 -10.20 14.48
CA GLN A 94 -2.72 -9.90 15.89
C GLN A 94 -2.58 -8.40 16.17
N LYS A 95 -2.01 -7.65 15.22
CA LYS A 95 -1.87 -6.19 15.33
C LYS A 95 -3.24 -5.53 15.19
N LYS A 96 -3.42 -4.41 15.90
CA LYS A 96 -4.61 -3.58 15.82
C LYS A 96 -4.35 -2.33 14.97
N TYR A 97 -5.43 -1.72 14.47
CA TYR A 97 -5.40 -0.44 13.72
C TYR A 97 -4.57 -0.46 12.43
N GLY A 98 -4.51 -1.62 11.78
CA GLY A 98 -3.84 -1.77 10.50
C GLY A 98 -4.65 -1.21 9.33
N CYS A 99 -4.05 -1.30 8.15
CA CYS A 99 -4.65 -0.88 6.89
C CYS A 99 -4.45 -1.96 5.82
N VAL A 100 -5.50 -2.25 5.07
CA VAL A 100 -5.45 -3.09 3.86
C VAL A 100 -5.81 -2.23 2.67
N VAL A 101 -4.93 -2.24 1.65
CA VAL A 101 -5.18 -1.60 0.35
C VAL A 101 -5.12 -2.68 -0.71
N THR A 102 -6.17 -2.82 -1.51
CA THR A 102 -6.24 -3.88 -2.52
C THR A 102 -6.96 -3.43 -3.78
N ASN A 103 -6.48 -3.97 -4.89
CA ASN A 103 -7.08 -3.87 -6.21
C ASN A 103 -7.31 -5.31 -6.72
N PRO A 104 -8.42 -5.94 -6.31
CA PRO A 104 -8.70 -7.33 -6.66
C PRO A 104 -9.04 -7.48 -8.15
N PRO A 105 -9.02 -8.71 -8.71
CA PRO A 105 -9.40 -8.94 -10.09
C PRO A 105 -10.84 -8.50 -10.37
N TYR A 106 -11.10 -8.05 -11.60
CA TYR A 106 -12.39 -7.46 -12.00
C TYR A 106 -13.30 -8.45 -12.73
N GLY A 107 -12.78 -9.60 -13.19
CA GLY A 107 -13.55 -10.56 -13.97
C GLY A 107 -13.83 -10.09 -15.40
N GLU A 108 -12.79 -9.57 -16.07
CA GLU A 108 -12.91 -9.06 -17.44
C GLU A 108 -13.05 -10.16 -18.49
N ARG A 109 -12.75 -11.42 -18.13
CA ARG A 109 -12.85 -12.55 -19.03
C ARG A 109 -14.16 -13.30 -18.81
N MET A 110 -14.75 -13.79 -19.91
CA MET A 110 -15.97 -14.59 -19.89
C MET A 110 -15.78 -15.82 -18.98
N GLY A 111 -16.65 -16.01 -17.99
CA GLY A 111 -16.60 -17.13 -17.03
C GLY A 111 -15.91 -16.82 -15.70
N GLU A 112 -15.22 -15.70 -15.55
CA GLU A 112 -14.54 -15.31 -14.30
C GLU A 112 -15.49 -14.64 -13.26
N GLU A 113 -16.70 -14.26 -13.66
CA GLU A 113 -17.64 -13.52 -12.81
C GLU A 113 -17.96 -14.25 -11.47
N ALA A 114 -18.19 -15.56 -11.55
CA ALA A 114 -18.48 -16.37 -10.35
C ALA A 114 -17.26 -16.51 -9.43
N GLU A 115 -16.05 -16.54 -9.98
CA GLU A 115 -14.81 -16.60 -9.20
C GLU A 115 -14.56 -15.28 -8.51
N VAL A 116 -14.72 -14.18 -9.22
CA VAL A 116 -14.59 -12.82 -8.68
C VAL A 116 -15.61 -12.59 -7.57
N GLU A 117 -16.87 -12.99 -7.75
CA GLU A 117 -17.88 -12.87 -6.71
C GLU A 117 -17.51 -13.67 -5.45
N ARG A 118 -16.91 -14.87 -5.59
CA ARG A 118 -16.40 -15.65 -4.46
C ARG A 118 -15.25 -14.93 -3.74
N ILE A 119 -14.34 -14.29 -4.48
CA ILE A 119 -13.25 -13.50 -3.90
C ILE A 119 -13.84 -12.36 -3.06
N TYR A 120 -14.79 -11.60 -3.60
CA TYR A 120 -15.44 -10.52 -2.84
C TYR A 120 -16.23 -11.03 -1.65
N ALA A 121 -16.98 -12.12 -1.78
CA ALA A 121 -17.70 -12.74 -0.67
C ALA A 121 -16.75 -13.15 0.47
N SER A 122 -15.57 -13.65 0.13
CA SER A 122 -14.54 -14.05 1.11
C SER A 122 -13.98 -12.86 1.92
N MET A 123 -14.02 -11.65 1.37
CA MET A 123 -13.55 -10.43 2.06
C MET A 123 -14.36 -10.13 3.32
N ALA A 124 -15.65 -10.48 3.35
CA ALA A 124 -16.50 -10.28 4.52
C ALA A 124 -15.91 -10.94 5.78
N GLY A 125 -15.40 -12.16 5.65
CA GLY A 125 -14.74 -12.88 6.76
C GLY A 125 -13.48 -12.19 7.27
N VAL A 126 -12.69 -11.59 6.36
CA VAL A 126 -11.48 -10.84 6.71
C VAL A 126 -11.85 -9.54 7.43
N PHE A 127 -12.85 -8.81 6.92
CA PHE A 127 -13.31 -7.55 7.52
C PHE A 127 -13.84 -7.76 8.93
N ASN A 128 -14.50 -8.89 9.19
CA ASN A 128 -14.99 -9.24 10.52
C ASN A 128 -13.88 -9.67 11.48
N ARG A 129 -12.82 -10.33 10.97
CA ARG A 129 -11.67 -10.71 11.82
C ARG A 129 -10.78 -9.54 12.20
N LEU A 130 -10.68 -8.55 11.34
CA LEU A 130 -9.81 -7.39 11.49
C LEU A 130 -10.63 -6.12 11.79
N GLU A 131 -11.48 -6.17 12.82
CA GLU A 131 -12.47 -5.14 13.15
C GLU A 131 -11.87 -3.74 13.36
N THR A 132 -10.63 -3.67 13.86
CA THR A 132 -9.94 -2.40 14.09
C THR A 132 -9.20 -1.87 12.88
N TRP A 133 -9.22 -2.61 11.76
CA TRP A 133 -8.50 -2.23 10.56
C TRP A 133 -9.34 -1.40 9.60
N SER A 134 -8.67 -0.58 8.80
CA SER A 134 -9.27 0.13 7.67
C SER A 134 -9.02 -0.63 6.38
N PHE A 135 -10.01 -0.62 5.48
CA PHE A 135 -9.93 -1.30 4.19
C PHE A 135 -10.18 -0.32 3.05
N PHE A 136 -9.31 -0.36 2.06
CA PHE A 136 -9.39 0.43 0.84
C PHE A 136 -9.41 -0.53 -0.35
N VAL A 137 -10.54 -0.64 -1.01
CA VAL A 137 -10.77 -1.59 -2.11
C VAL A 137 -11.13 -0.83 -3.37
N LEU A 138 -10.28 -0.92 -4.40
CA LEU A 138 -10.55 -0.36 -5.71
C LEU A 138 -11.23 -1.42 -6.58
N THR A 139 -12.44 -1.17 -7.04
CA THR A 139 -13.19 -2.14 -7.85
C THR A 139 -14.25 -1.48 -8.73
N PRO A 140 -14.52 -2.02 -9.93
CA PRO A 140 -15.68 -1.68 -10.74
C PRO A 140 -16.95 -2.43 -10.32
N PHE A 141 -16.86 -3.40 -9.39
CA PHE A 141 -17.98 -4.27 -9.01
C PHE A 141 -19.05 -3.51 -8.22
N GLU A 142 -20.15 -3.17 -8.88
CA GLU A 142 -21.20 -2.34 -8.30
C GLU A 142 -21.86 -2.93 -7.05
N LYS A 143 -21.94 -4.28 -6.97
CA LYS A 143 -22.56 -4.99 -5.84
C LYS A 143 -21.61 -5.19 -4.65
N PHE A 144 -20.42 -4.57 -4.67
CA PHE A 144 -19.35 -4.78 -3.68
C PHE A 144 -19.86 -4.73 -2.23
N GLU A 145 -20.48 -3.62 -1.81
CA GLU A 145 -20.94 -3.43 -0.43
C GLU A 145 -21.96 -4.46 0.01
N LYS A 146 -22.87 -4.85 -0.91
CA LYS A 146 -23.86 -5.89 -0.66
C LYS A 146 -23.20 -7.26 -0.48
N THR A 147 -22.22 -7.57 -1.32
CA THR A 147 -21.48 -8.85 -1.29
C THR A 147 -20.62 -8.98 -0.05
N VAL A 148 -19.89 -7.92 0.33
CA VAL A 148 -19.07 -7.92 1.56
C VAL A 148 -19.87 -7.67 2.84
N ARG A 149 -21.19 -7.38 2.72
CA ARG A 149 -22.11 -7.07 3.82
C ARG A 149 -21.62 -5.93 4.72
N ARG A 150 -20.96 -4.95 4.12
CA ARG A 150 -20.41 -3.80 4.85
C ARG A 150 -20.48 -2.55 3.99
N GLN A 151 -20.97 -1.46 4.55
CA GLN A 151 -21.03 -0.18 3.85
C GLN A 151 -19.70 0.57 3.93
N SER A 152 -19.37 1.28 2.88
CA SER A 152 -18.20 2.16 2.85
C SER A 152 -18.48 3.43 3.63
N THR A 153 -17.52 3.84 4.44
CA THR A 153 -17.52 5.14 5.12
C THR A 153 -17.44 6.28 4.09
N ARG A 154 -16.67 6.05 3.03
CA ARG A 154 -16.52 6.96 1.89
C ARG A 154 -16.35 6.19 0.60
N ARG A 155 -16.72 6.82 -0.52
CA ARG A 155 -16.52 6.30 -1.87
C ARG A 155 -15.88 7.39 -2.74
N ARG A 156 -14.95 6.99 -3.61
CA ARG A 156 -14.36 7.87 -4.63
C ARG A 156 -14.41 7.18 -5.98
N LYS A 157 -14.92 7.87 -6.99
CA LYS A 157 -14.83 7.42 -8.38
C LYS A 157 -13.41 7.65 -8.87
N LEU A 158 -12.77 6.61 -9.35
CA LEU A 158 -11.44 6.61 -9.94
C LEU A 158 -11.48 5.85 -11.28
N TYR A 159 -10.38 5.89 -12.01
CA TYR A 159 -10.25 5.14 -13.24
C TYR A 159 -8.98 4.31 -13.19
N ASN A 160 -9.09 3.03 -13.55
CA ASN A 160 -7.96 2.16 -13.81
C ASN A 160 -7.86 2.00 -15.33
N ALA A 161 -6.95 2.72 -15.97
CA ALA A 161 -6.93 2.96 -17.41
C ALA A 161 -8.31 3.47 -17.91
N LYS A 162 -9.04 2.68 -18.70
CA LYS A 162 -10.37 3.03 -19.22
C LYS A 162 -11.53 2.55 -18.35
N ILE A 163 -11.26 1.78 -17.29
CA ILE A 163 -12.27 1.16 -16.44
C ILE A 163 -12.65 2.13 -15.33
N ALA A 164 -13.92 2.49 -15.26
CA ALA A 164 -14.45 3.26 -14.15
C ALA A 164 -14.55 2.37 -12.89
N CYS A 165 -13.86 2.76 -11.84
CA CYS A 165 -13.80 2.03 -10.57
C CYS A 165 -14.31 2.90 -9.43
N THR A 166 -14.74 2.26 -8.35
CA THR A 166 -15.00 2.91 -7.08
C THR A 166 -13.94 2.48 -6.07
N LEU A 167 -13.26 3.45 -5.45
CA LEU A 167 -12.46 3.21 -4.26
C LEU A 167 -13.38 3.23 -3.05
N HIS A 168 -13.67 2.06 -2.53
CA HIS A 168 -14.41 1.86 -1.29
C HIS A 168 -13.49 2.03 -0.09
N GLN A 169 -13.81 2.96 0.81
CA GLN A 169 -13.06 3.21 2.04
C GLN A 169 -13.92 2.79 3.23
N ILE A 170 -13.54 1.71 3.88
CA ILE A 170 -14.19 1.19 5.08
C ILE A 170 -13.24 1.48 6.24
N LEU A 171 -13.50 2.56 6.98
CA LEU A 171 -12.61 3.01 8.03
C LEU A 171 -12.86 2.25 9.33
N GLY A 172 -11.80 1.74 9.93
CA GLY A 172 -11.79 1.23 11.29
C GLY A 172 -11.79 2.37 12.33
N PRO A 173 -11.90 2.04 13.62
CA PRO A 173 -11.80 3.01 14.70
C PRO A 173 -10.42 3.66 14.72
N ARG A 174 -10.34 4.89 15.20
CA ARG A 174 -9.05 5.55 15.40
C ARG A 174 -8.28 4.87 16.54
N PRO A 175 -6.95 4.71 16.41
CA PRO A 175 -6.15 4.24 17.52
C PRO A 175 -6.27 5.21 18.69
N PRO A 176 -6.18 4.73 19.95
CA PRO A 176 -6.14 5.61 21.11
C PRO A 176 -4.96 6.57 20.96
N LYS A 177 -5.14 7.81 21.41
CA LYS A 177 -4.02 8.76 21.48
C LYS A 177 -2.93 8.12 22.33
N ARG A 178 -1.70 8.07 21.84
CA ARG A 178 -0.54 7.74 22.69
C ARG A 178 -0.56 8.77 23.83
N SER A 179 -0.80 8.32 25.05
CA SER A 179 -0.52 9.11 26.23
C SER A 179 0.96 9.47 26.13
N ALA A 180 1.30 10.76 26.33
CA ALA A 180 2.70 11.15 26.43
C ALA A 180 3.31 10.22 27.49
N VAL A 181 4.20 9.33 27.05
CA VAL A 181 4.98 8.48 27.95
C VAL A 181 5.71 9.47 28.84
N GLN A 182 5.45 9.38 30.13
CA GLN A 182 6.16 10.06 31.21
C GLN A 182 7.66 10.00 30.87
N ALA A 183 8.24 11.15 30.56
CA ALA A 183 9.67 11.32 30.62
C ALA A 183 10.05 10.95 32.06
N SER A 184 10.80 9.89 32.21
CA SER A 184 11.37 9.48 33.50
C SER A 184 12.18 10.66 34.01
N PRO A 185 11.95 11.16 35.25
CA PRO A 185 12.76 12.20 35.83
C PRO A 185 13.99 11.52 36.48
N ASP A 186 14.96 11.11 35.68
CA ASP A 186 16.25 10.61 36.17
C ASP A 186 17.35 11.05 35.20
N GLU A 187 17.68 12.34 35.24
CA GLU A 187 19.00 12.91 34.89
C GLU A 187 19.07 14.38 35.33
N ALA A 188 18.84 14.58 36.64
CA ALA A 188 19.22 15.82 37.30
C ALA A 188 19.86 15.42 38.63
N ASP A 189 21.11 14.97 38.58
CA ASP A 189 22.13 15.10 39.63
C ASP A 189 23.33 14.20 39.26
N GLN A 190 24.29 14.77 38.56
CA GLN A 190 25.74 14.56 38.79
C GLN A 190 26.54 15.58 37.98
#